data_00672549e9426bd603b1e37d98d9f9c1
#
_entry.id   00672549e9426bd603b1e37d98d9f9c1
#
_cell.length_a   1.000
_cell.length_b   1.000
_cell.length_c   1.000
_cell.angle_alpha   90.00
_cell.angle_beta   90.00
_cell.angle_gamma   90.00
#
_symmetry.space_group_name_H-M   'P 1'
#
loop_
_entity.id
_entity.type
_entity.pdbx_description
1 polymer ?
#
loop_
_entity_poly.entity_id
_entity_poly.type
_entity_poly.pdbx_seq_one_letter_code
_entity_poly.pdbx_strand_id
1 'polypeptide(L)'
;IKKYFEMDSVSKLQEVYHKQPLQYQTQEGQQSPLVLHMKYLDNLTPYELLKEKQGGKEPVFHDLKIVETLMVQLGLKPAVVNVLIEYVLGKNNNRLSKSYCETIGGSLARNHIETAMQAYQELMNDKRQSEEELKIEHVIEENTEVNSQKLFELLDKLEEGQL
;
A
#
# COMPACT_ATOMS: atom_id res chain seq x y z
N ILE A 1 -7.90 -20.52 -14.27
CA ILE A 1 -7.22 -19.24 -14.09
C ILE A 1 -6.12 -19.04 -15.10
N LYS A 2 -5.32 -20.05 -15.37
CA LYS A 2 -4.31 -19.98 -16.42
C LYS A 2 -4.93 -19.63 -17.77
N LYS A 3 -6.04 -20.22 -18.10
CA LYS A 3 -6.76 -19.92 -19.33
C LYS A 3 -7.26 -18.49 -19.38
N TYR A 4 -7.44 -17.88 -18.24
CA TYR A 4 -7.88 -16.52 -18.10
C TYR A 4 -6.85 -15.53 -18.65
N PHE A 5 -5.59 -15.86 -18.51
CA PHE A 5 -4.48 -14.99 -18.91
C PHE A 5 -3.79 -15.47 -20.19
N GLU A 6 -4.18 -16.61 -20.73
CA GLU A 6 -3.65 -17.10 -21.97
C GLU A 6 -4.46 -16.49 -23.13
N MET A 7 -5.09 -17.19 -23.85
CA MET A 7 -5.79 -16.82 -25.06
C MET A 7 -6.78 -15.67 -24.82
N ASP A 8 -7.67 -15.32 -25.37
CA ASP A 8 -8.74 -14.35 -25.16
C ASP A 8 -8.61 -13.44 -23.93
N SER A 9 -7.39 -13.27 -23.41
CA SER A 9 -7.15 -12.54 -22.19
C SER A 9 -7.73 -11.12 -22.21
N VAL A 10 -7.61 -10.43 -23.33
CA VAL A 10 -8.12 -9.06 -23.47
C VAL A 10 -9.64 -9.05 -23.39
N SER A 11 -10.31 -9.96 -24.09
CA SER A 11 -11.77 -10.06 -24.05
C SER A 11 -12.29 -10.41 -22.67
N LYS A 12 -11.61 -11.35 -22.00
CA LYS A 12 -11.99 -11.77 -20.65
C LYS A 12 -11.74 -10.70 -19.63
N LEU A 13 -10.65 -9.96 -19.75
CA LEU A 13 -10.38 -8.83 -18.88
C LEU A 13 -11.44 -7.75 -19.06
N GLN A 14 -11.88 -7.48 -20.27
CA GLN A 14 -12.95 -6.55 -20.52
C GLN A 14 -14.26 -7.01 -19.89
N GLU A 15 -14.61 -8.30 -20.01
CA GLU A 15 -15.78 -8.85 -19.34
C GLU A 15 -15.71 -8.66 -17.83
N VAL A 16 -14.57 -8.95 -17.23
CA VAL A 16 -14.36 -8.80 -15.79
C VAL A 16 -14.51 -7.34 -15.39
N TYR A 17 -13.93 -6.42 -16.14
CA TYR A 17 -14.04 -5.00 -15.83
C TYR A 17 -15.48 -4.51 -15.91
N HIS A 18 -16.26 -5.02 -16.83
CA HIS A 18 -17.68 -4.68 -16.92
C HIS A 18 -18.51 -5.22 -15.75
N LYS A 19 -18.02 -6.25 -15.08
CA LYS A 19 -18.67 -6.86 -13.91
C LYS A 19 -18.17 -6.31 -12.59
N GLN A 20 -17.28 -5.33 -12.58
CA GLN A 20 -16.73 -4.78 -11.37
C GLN A 20 -17.76 -4.05 -10.52
N PRO A 21 -17.59 -4.03 -9.21
CA PRO A 21 -18.47 -3.28 -8.33
C PRO A 21 -18.55 -1.81 -8.71
N LEU A 22 -19.71 -1.20 -8.46
CA LEU A 22 -19.95 0.19 -8.79
C LEU A 22 -18.95 1.15 -8.11
N GLN A 23 -18.37 0.75 -7.00
CA GLN A 23 -17.36 1.56 -6.30
C GLN A 23 -16.13 1.87 -7.15
N TYR A 24 -15.90 1.09 -8.21
CA TYR A 24 -14.77 1.30 -9.13
C TYR A 24 -15.16 2.09 -10.38
N GLN A 25 -16.40 2.51 -10.49
CA GLN A 25 -16.89 3.24 -11.66
C GLN A 25 -17.06 4.71 -11.34
N THR A 26 -16.66 5.57 -12.28
CA THR A 26 -16.94 6.99 -12.18
C THR A 26 -18.29 7.29 -12.85
N GLN A 27 -18.87 8.47 -12.53
CA GLN A 27 -20.18 8.85 -13.05
C GLN A 27 -20.25 8.92 -14.58
N GLU A 28 -19.13 9.20 -15.23
CA GLU A 28 -19.08 9.34 -16.69
C GLU A 28 -18.55 8.09 -17.38
N GLY A 29 -18.41 6.99 -16.66
CA GLY A 29 -17.82 5.78 -17.21
C GLY A 29 -16.31 5.86 -17.43
N GLN A 30 -15.70 7.01 -17.19
CA GLN A 30 -14.25 7.17 -17.20
C GLN A 30 -13.69 6.73 -15.85
N GLN A 31 -12.57 6.04 -15.89
CA GLN A 31 -11.95 5.54 -14.68
C GLN A 31 -10.53 6.08 -14.57
N SER A 32 -10.15 6.49 -13.36
CA SER A 32 -8.79 6.95 -13.10
C SER A 32 -7.80 5.80 -13.28
N PRO A 33 -6.52 6.09 -13.56
CA PRO A 33 -5.49 5.06 -13.61
C PRO A 33 -5.42 4.23 -12.32
N LEU A 34 -5.62 4.86 -11.18
CA LEU A 34 -5.63 4.14 -9.90
C LEU A 34 -6.78 3.14 -9.84
N VAL A 35 -7.97 3.54 -10.21
CA VAL A 35 -9.14 2.64 -10.19
C VAL A 35 -8.92 1.47 -11.12
N LEU A 36 -8.39 1.71 -12.31
CA LEU A 36 -8.08 0.64 -13.26
C LEU A 36 -7.04 -0.32 -12.70
N HIS A 37 -6.03 0.20 -12.04
CA HIS A 37 -5.01 -0.64 -11.42
C HIS A 37 -5.58 -1.47 -10.27
N MET A 38 -6.44 -0.90 -9.45
CA MET A 38 -7.09 -1.65 -8.37
C MET A 38 -7.99 -2.76 -8.93
N LYS A 39 -8.70 -2.50 -10.00
CA LYS A 39 -9.48 -3.54 -10.68
C LYS A 39 -8.60 -4.67 -11.20
N TYR A 40 -7.46 -4.31 -11.77
CA TYR A 40 -6.49 -5.30 -12.23
C TYR A 40 -6.02 -6.18 -11.07
N LEU A 41 -5.66 -5.58 -9.94
CA LEU A 41 -5.24 -6.32 -8.76
C LEU A 41 -6.36 -7.19 -8.17
N ASP A 42 -7.60 -6.73 -8.25
CA ASP A 42 -8.74 -7.52 -7.78
C ASP A 42 -8.93 -8.82 -8.57
N ASN A 43 -8.40 -8.88 -9.77
CA ASN A 43 -8.61 -10.02 -10.67
C ASN A 43 -7.37 -10.89 -10.87
N LEU A 44 -6.29 -10.59 -10.17
CA LEU A 44 -5.09 -11.41 -10.15
C LEU A 44 -5.02 -12.25 -8.88
N THR A 45 -4.42 -13.42 -8.99
CA THR A 45 -3.97 -14.12 -7.80
C THR A 45 -2.60 -13.59 -7.40
N PRO A 46 -2.21 -13.69 -6.11
CA PRO A 46 -0.85 -13.31 -5.71
C PRO A 46 0.25 -14.06 -6.46
N TYR A 47 0.01 -15.34 -6.77
CA TYR A 47 0.94 -16.12 -7.58
C TYR A 47 1.15 -15.48 -8.96
N GLU A 48 0.07 -15.11 -9.62
CA GLU A 48 0.14 -14.49 -10.94
C GLU A 48 0.81 -13.13 -10.90
N LEU A 49 0.57 -12.36 -9.85
CA LEU A 49 1.22 -11.06 -9.68
C LEU A 49 2.73 -11.23 -9.51
N LEU A 50 3.16 -12.15 -8.67
CA LEU A 50 4.57 -12.44 -8.46
C LEU A 50 5.24 -12.90 -9.75
N LYS A 51 4.56 -13.76 -10.49
CA LYS A 51 5.05 -14.24 -11.78
C LYS A 51 5.25 -13.08 -12.76
N GLU A 52 4.28 -12.19 -12.82
CA GLU A 52 4.37 -11.00 -13.68
C GLU A 52 5.54 -10.10 -13.27
N LYS A 53 5.72 -9.87 -11.96
CA LYS A 53 6.81 -9.06 -11.46
C LYS A 53 8.19 -9.65 -11.75
N GLN A 54 8.25 -10.95 -11.99
CA GLN A 54 9.48 -11.66 -12.34
C GLN A 54 9.64 -11.90 -13.85
N GLY A 55 8.90 -11.17 -14.66
CA GLY A 55 8.99 -11.29 -16.12
C GLY A 55 8.44 -12.59 -16.67
N GLY A 56 7.46 -13.19 -16.00
CA GLY A 56 6.81 -14.42 -16.42
C GLY A 56 7.47 -15.69 -15.89
N LYS A 57 8.54 -15.57 -15.10
CA LYS A 57 9.20 -16.72 -14.49
C LYS A 57 8.48 -17.15 -13.21
N GLU A 58 8.64 -18.42 -12.85
CA GLU A 58 8.02 -18.95 -11.64
C GLU A 58 8.51 -18.19 -10.40
N PRO A 59 7.60 -17.83 -9.47
CA PRO A 59 8.00 -17.18 -8.23
C PRO A 59 8.91 -18.07 -7.39
N VAL A 60 9.81 -17.44 -6.66
CA VAL A 60 10.69 -18.19 -5.75
C VAL A 60 9.93 -18.69 -4.52
N PHE A 61 10.40 -19.78 -3.95
CA PHE A 61 9.73 -20.42 -2.81
C PHE A 61 9.58 -19.47 -1.63
N HIS A 62 10.58 -18.67 -1.36
CA HIS A 62 10.55 -17.67 -0.27
C HIS A 62 9.34 -16.74 -0.39
N ASP A 63 9.09 -16.22 -1.59
CA ASP A 63 7.98 -15.30 -1.82
C ASP A 63 6.63 -16.01 -1.69
N LEU A 64 6.54 -17.25 -2.21
CA LEU A 64 5.32 -18.03 -2.09
C LEU A 64 4.99 -18.35 -0.64
N LYS A 65 5.98 -18.59 0.19
CA LYS A 65 5.79 -18.83 1.63
C LYS A 65 5.25 -17.60 2.34
N ILE A 66 5.73 -16.42 1.98
CA ILE A 66 5.20 -15.16 2.52
C ILE A 66 3.72 -15.00 2.15
N VAL A 67 3.39 -15.22 0.89
CA VAL A 67 2.00 -15.14 0.41
C VAL A 67 1.11 -16.13 1.17
N GLU A 68 1.57 -17.36 1.34
CA GLU A 68 0.84 -18.37 2.09
C GLU A 68 0.54 -17.89 3.52
N THR A 69 1.54 -17.35 4.20
CA THR A 69 1.36 -16.80 5.55
C THR A 69 0.31 -15.70 5.58
N LEU A 70 0.38 -14.77 4.63
CA LEU A 70 -0.56 -13.65 4.57
C LEU A 70 -2.00 -14.12 4.32
N MET A 71 -2.19 -15.10 3.46
CA MET A 71 -3.52 -15.58 3.10
C MET A 71 -4.09 -16.56 4.12
N VAL A 72 -3.28 -17.51 4.58
CA VAL A 72 -3.75 -18.60 5.45
C VAL A 72 -3.72 -18.18 6.91
N GLN A 73 -2.61 -17.67 7.40
CA GLN A 73 -2.47 -17.32 8.81
C GLN A 73 -3.14 -15.99 9.17
N LEU A 74 -2.98 -14.99 8.32
CA LEU A 74 -3.58 -13.68 8.56
C LEU A 74 -4.97 -13.52 7.94
N GLY A 75 -5.37 -14.44 7.08
CA GLY A 75 -6.70 -14.42 6.48
C GLY A 75 -6.96 -13.28 5.51
N LEU A 76 -5.92 -12.69 4.93
CA LEU A 76 -6.07 -11.59 4.00
C LEU A 76 -6.65 -12.06 2.66
N LYS A 77 -7.49 -11.23 2.06
CA LYS A 77 -8.04 -11.50 0.74
C LYS A 77 -6.95 -11.41 -0.32
N PRO A 78 -7.03 -12.18 -1.41
CA PRO A 78 -6.00 -12.14 -2.47
C PRO A 78 -5.74 -10.73 -3.02
N ALA A 79 -6.79 -9.95 -3.23
CA ALA A 79 -6.64 -8.58 -3.72
C ALA A 79 -5.85 -7.71 -2.74
N VAL A 80 -6.10 -7.86 -1.44
CA VAL A 80 -5.38 -7.13 -0.39
C VAL A 80 -3.90 -7.54 -0.38
N VAL A 81 -3.64 -8.84 -0.50
CA VAL A 81 -2.26 -9.35 -0.58
C VAL A 81 -1.54 -8.77 -1.80
N ASN A 82 -2.23 -8.65 -2.92
CA ASN A 82 -1.65 -8.06 -4.14
C ASN A 82 -1.20 -6.61 -3.92
N VAL A 83 -2.03 -5.81 -3.26
CA VAL A 83 -1.66 -4.43 -2.93
C VAL A 83 -0.47 -4.39 -1.99
N LEU A 84 -0.46 -5.26 -0.98
CA LEU A 84 0.65 -5.37 -0.04
C LEU A 84 1.95 -5.75 -0.75
N ILE A 85 1.90 -6.72 -1.65
CA ILE A 85 3.07 -7.13 -2.43
C ILE A 85 3.65 -5.95 -3.21
N GLU A 86 2.81 -5.23 -3.94
CA GLU A 86 3.28 -4.08 -4.72
C GLU A 86 3.88 -3.00 -3.82
N TYR A 87 3.25 -2.74 -2.70
CA TYR A 87 3.75 -1.75 -1.74
C TYR A 87 5.12 -2.13 -1.21
N VAL A 88 5.28 -3.38 -0.77
CA VAL A 88 6.55 -3.84 -0.20
C VAL A 88 7.66 -3.88 -1.27
N LEU A 89 7.36 -4.37 -2.46
CA LEU A 89 8.33 -4.38 -3.56
C LEU A 89 8.80 -2.97 -3.89
N GLY A 90 7.89 -2.00 -3.89
CA GLY A 90 8.24 -0.61 -4.14
C GLY A 90 9.07 0.04 -3.04
N LYS A 91 8.94 -0.42 -1.81
CA LYS A 91 9.64 0.15 -0.65
C LYS A 91 10.94 -0.57 -0.32
N ASN A 92 11.13 -1.78 -0.76
CA ASN A 92 12.21 -2.67 -0.31
C ASN A 92 13.05 -3.19 -1.48
N ASN A 93 13.34 -2.35 -2.45
CA ASN A 93 14.21 -2.66 -3.59
C ASN A 93 13.78 -3.94 -4.33
N ASN A 94 12.48 -4.09 -4.59
CA ASN A 94 11.90 -5.24 -5.29
C ASN A 94 12.09 -6.57 -4.56
N ARG A 95 12.15 -6.53 -3.23
CA ARG A 95 12.27 -7.75 -2.41
C ARG A 95 11.13 -7.84 -1.43
N LEU A 96 10.64 -9.05 -1.21
CA LEU A 96 9.69 -9.32 -0.14
C LEU A 96 10.45 -9.72 1.12
N SER A 97 10.19 -9.04 2.21
CA SER A 97 10.69 -9.38 3.53
C SER A 97 9.56 -10.00 4.35
N LYS A 98 9.81 -11.15 4.94
CA LYS A 98 8.82 -11.83 5.76
C LYS A 98 8.32 -10.96 6.91
N SER A 99 9.24 -10.39 7.67
CA SER A 99 8.89 -9.57 8.85
C SER A 99 8.13 -8.31 8.45
N TYR A 100 8.56 -7.65 7.39
CA TYR A 100 7.92 -6.44 6.91
C TYR A 100 6.50 -6.72 6.38
N CYS A 101 6.36 -7.79 5.59
CA CYS A 101 5.06 -8.21 5.09
C CYS A 101 4.11 -8.63 6.22
N GLU A 102 4.60 -9.34 7.21
CA GLU A 102 3.78 -9.75 8.35
C GLU A 102 3.34 -8.57 9.21
N THR A 103 4.21 -7.59 9.40
CA THR A 103 3.88 -6.38 10.14
C THR A 103 2.75 -5.60 9.45
N ILE A 104 2.90 -5.35 8.16
CA ILE A 104 1.88 -4.63 7.38
C ILE A 104 0.62 -5.48 7.28
N GLY A 105 0.76 -6.76 6.95
CA GLY A 105 -0.37 -7.68 6.82
C GLY A 105 -1.16 -7.81 8.11
N GLY A 106 -0.47 -7.88 9.24
CA GLY A 106 -1.12 -7.90 10.54
C GLY A 106 -1.96 -6.65 10.82
N SER A 107 -1.44 -5.49 10.44
CA SER A 107 -2.18 -4.24 10.56
C SER A 107 -3.43 -4.23 9.67
N LEU A 108 -3.30 -4.66 8.42
CA LEU A 108 -4.43 -4.74 7.50
C LEU A 108 -5.50 -5.72 8.01
N ALA A 109 -5.07 -6.84 8.58
CA ALA A 109 -5.99 -7.84 9.13
C ALA A 109 -6.75 -7.28 10.34
N ARG A 110 -6.05 -6.58 11.24
CA ARG A 110 -6.67 -5.98 12.43
C ARG A 110 -7.68 -4.90 12.05
N ASN A 111 -7.42 -4.17 10.97
CA ASN A 111 -8.31 -3.12 10.50
C ASN A 111 -9.40 -3.64 9.56
N HIS A 112 -9.52 -4.95 9.42
CA HIS A 112 -10.56 -5.60 8.61
C HIS A 112 -10.61 -5.10 7.17
N ILE A 113 -9.45 -4.92 6.57
CA ILE A 113 -9.33 -4.47 5.19
C ILE A 113 -9.70 -5.64 4.26
N GLU A 114 -10.65 -5.39 3.36
CA GLU A 114 -11.23 -6.44 2.51
C GLU A 114 -11.01 -6.23 1.02
N THR A 115 -10.75 -5.00 0.58
CA THR A 115 -10.61 -4.70 -0.84
C THR A 115 -9.25 -4.11 -1.17
N ALA A 116 -8.87 -4.20 -2.44
CA ALA A 116 -7.61 -3.60 -2.91
C ALA A 116 -7.59 -2.08 -2.67
N MET A 117 -8.69 -1.40 -2.94
CA MET A 117 -8.75 0.05 -2.75
C MET A 117 -8.60 0.44 -1.29
N GLN A 118 -9.25 -0.30 -0.37
CA GLN A 118 -9.09 -0.05 1.07
C GLN A 118 -7.63 -0.26 1.51
N ALA A 119 -7.00 -1.33 1.03
CA ALA A 119 -5.59 -1.61 1.34
C ALA A 119 -4.70 -0.48 0.85
N TYR A 120 -4.91 -0.05 -0.38
CA TYR A 120 -4.14 1.06 -0.95
C TYR A 120 -4.28 2.32 -0.12
N GLN A 121 -5.50 2.69 0.24
CA GLN A 121 -5.77 3.89 1.02
C GLN A 121 -5.12 3.81 2.41
N GLU A 122 -5.22 2.66 3.06
CA GLU A 122 -4.61 2.45 4.37
C GLU A 122 -3.09 2.60 4.32
N LEU A 123 -2.44 1.99 3.33
CA LEU A 123 -1.00 2.06 3.20
C LEU A 123 -0.52 3.46 2.82
N MET A 124 -1.28 4.19 2.01
CA MET A 124 -0.93 5.57 1.67
C MET A 124 -1.11 6.51 2.85
N ASN A 125 -2.12 6.31 3.69
CA ASN A 125 -2.32 7.09 4.90
C ASN A 125 -1.17 6.88 5.89
N ASP A 126 -0.77 5.64 6.13
CA ASP A 126 0.37 5.33 7.00
C ASP A 126 1.64 6.01 6.51
N LYS A 127 1.87 5.98 5.20
CA LYS A 127 3.02 6.65 4.61
C LYS A 127 3.02 8.15 4.87
N ARG A 128 1.88 8.81 4.70
CA ARG A 128 1.76 10.26 4.94
C ARG A 128 2.02 10.60 6.41
N GLN A 129 1.44 9.83 7.32
CA GLN A 129 1.64 10.05 8.75
C GLN A 129 3.11 9.90 9.13
N SER A 130 3.77 8.87 8.64
CA SER A 130 5.20 8.65 8.90
C SER A 130 6.05 9.79 8.37
N GLU A 131 5.76 10.29 7.17
CA GLU A 131 6.48 11.41 6.58
C GLU A 131 6.26 12.70 7.37
N GLU A 132 5.04 12.96 7.82
CA GLU A 132 4.72 14.12 8.64
C GLU A 132 5.42 14.05 10.00
N GLU A 133 5.41 12.90 10.65
CA GLU A 133 6.11 12.68 11.91
C GLU A 133 7.61 12.92 11.77
N LEU A 134 8.23 12.40 10.72
CA LEU A 134 9.64 12.63 10.44
C LEU A 134 9.96 14.10 10.21
N LYS A 135 9.10 14.82 9.51
CA LYS A 135 9.27 16.26 9.30
C LYS A 135 9.18 17.03 10.61
N ILE A 136 8.22 16.68 11.46
CA ILE A 136 8.06 17.33 12.76
C ILE A 136 9.27 17.08 13.63
N GLU A 137 9.75 15.85 13.72
CA GLU A 137 10.95 15.51 14.48
C GLU A 137 12.16 16.27 13.98
N HIS A 138 12.35 16.36 12.68
CA HIS A 138 13.46 17.08 12.09
C HIS A 138 13.40 18.57 12.40
N VAL A 139 12.24 19.17 12.35
CA VAL A 139 12.03 20.57 12.70
C VAL A 139 12.33 20.81 14.19
N ILE A 140 11.88 19.91 15.06
CA ILE A 140 12.13 20.01 16.49
C ILE A 140 13.63 19.92 16.78
N GLU A 141 14.34 18.96 16.16
CA GLU A 141 15.79 18.83 16.34
C GLU A 141 16.55 20.07 15.89
N GLU A 142 16.25 20.60 14.71
CA GLU A 142 16.84 21.83 14.22
C GLU A 142 16.60 22.99 15.17
N ASN A 143 15.39 23.16 15.65
CA ASN A 143 15.03 24.23 16.56
C ASN A 143 15.69 24.08 17.93
N THR A 144 15.87 22.85 18.40
CA THR A 144 16.48 22.60 19.70
C THR A 144 17.97 22.94 19.71
N GLU A 145 18.68 22.65 18.62
CA GLU A 145 20.12 22.94 18.54
C GLU A 145 20.41 24.42 18.27
N VAL A 146 19.62 25.08 17.45
CA VAL A 146 19.93 26.42 16.94
C VAL A 146 19.34 27.52 17.80
N ASN A 147 18.30 27.25 18.61
CA ASN A 147 17.48 28.33 19.14
C ASN A 147 17.05 28.24 20.59
N SER A 148 17.87 27.66 21.45
CA SER A 148 17.62 27.80 22.90
C SER A 148 17.56 29.27 23.30
N GLN A 149 18.41 30.13 22.72
CA GLN A 149 18.36 31.58 22.94
C GLN A 149 17.06 32.22 22.44
N LYS A 150 16.63 31.84 21.25
CA LYS A 150 15.34 32.36 20.73
C LYS A 150 14.15 31.88 21.54
N LEU A 151 14.21 30.67 22.05
CA LEU A 151 13.17 30.15 22.92
C LEU A 151 13.08 30.96 24.21
N PHE A 152 14.22 31.29 24.81
CA PHE A 152 14.27 32.15 25.98
C PHE A 152 13.77 33.55 25.69
N GLU A 153 14.13 34.13 24.56
CA GLU A 153 13.60 35.42 24.11
C GLU A 153 12.08 35.41 23.95
N LEU A 154 11.52 34.36 23.39
CA LEU A 154 10.09 34.19 23.25
C LEU A 154 9.38 34.05 24.60
N LEU A 155 9.99 33.30 25.52
CA LEU A 155 9.46 33.14 26.87
C LEU A 155 9.48 34.49 27.63
N ASP A 156 10.54 35.26 27.49
CA ASP A 156 10.64 36.59 28.08
C ASP A 156 9.55 37.52 27.53
N LYS A 157 9.31 37.47 26.22
CA LYS A 157 8.26 38.25 25.60
C LYS A 157 6.86 37.85 26.07
N LEU A 158 6.64 36.57 26.32
CA LEU A 158 5.40 36.07 26.90
C LEU A 158 5.20 36.57 28.32
N GLU A 159 6.25 36.56 29.14
CA GLU A 159 6.19 37.06 30.50
C GLU A 159 5.93 38.56 30.54
N GLU A 160 6.48 39.32 29.58
CA GLU A 160 6.29 40.76 29.49
C GLU A 160 4.95 41.12 28.83
N GLY A 161 4.16 40.12 28.39
CA GLY A 161 2.86 40.37 27.79
C GLY A 161 2.91 41.02 26.41
N GLN A 162 4.01 40.91 25.67
CA GLN A 162 4.21 41.49 24.36
C GLN A 162 3.75 40.59 23.22
N LEU A 163 3.30 39.43 23.53
CA LEU A 163 2.69 38.50 22.58
C LEU A 163 1.19 38.32 22.86
#